data_c6af5bbc5fbc1cbc4cbf829250b1e498
#
_entry.id   c6af5bbc5fbc1cbc4cbf829250b1e498
#
_cell.length_a   1.000
_cell.length_b   1.000
_cell.length_c   1.000
_cell.angle_alpha   90.00
_cell.angle_beta   90.00
_cell.angle_gamma   90.00
#
_symmetry.space_group_name_H-M   'P 1'
#
loop_
_entity.id
_entity.type
_entity.pdbx_description
1 polymer ?
#
loop_
_entity_poly.entity_id
_entity_poly.type
_entity_poly.pdbx_seq_one_letter_code
_entity_poly.pdbx_strand_id
1 'polypeptide(L)'
;HVHTPLIQSTLVTTADDLSIVGDLATEHFCSSDGLVWTFTIRDDAVFSNGEPLTASDVAFTVNGVIESPASEADLSMVERAVAVSDTVVELHLSKPNNTLLYTLAVLGIVPEASYGDDYGHNPIGSGPYVLKQWDQGQQVIFEANPGYYGEAPVMERVIVVFMDEDAALAAVQKGDVDIAYTFATHADRTFDGYELTAFKTVDSRGISLPCIPAGGTRVLEEDIAYHTGNDVTCDVAVRRAINLAINREQLIDNVLNGYGRPAFSVGDGMPWSSPDMRVECDIDAAKVLLDEAGWKPGTDGIRKRDGVRAAFDLWYSSDDSVRQATAHEVANQLAELGIEVKPQGGSWDEIY
;
A
#
# COMPACT_ATOMS: atom_id res chain seq x y z
N HIS A 1 1.38 9.59 0.41
CA HIS A 1 1.34 9.88 -1.00
C HIS A 1 -0.06 10.06 -1.64
N VAL A 2 -1.11 10.22 -0.82
CA VAL A 2 -2.47 10.49 -1.30
C VAL A 2 -2.61 11.83 -2.05
N HIS A 3 -1.66 12.74 -1.88
CA HIS A 3 -1.68 14.06 -2.53
C HIS A 3 -0.95 14.10 -3.88
N THR A 4 -0.13 13.10 -4.20
CA THR A 4 0.62 13.05 -5.47
C THR A 4 -0.29 13.25 -6.68
N PRO A 5 -1.41 12.54 -6.84
CA PRO A 5 -2.29 12.74 -8.00
C PRO A 5 -2.96 14.11 -8.08
N LEU A 6 -2.98 14.87 -6.97
CA LEU A 6 -3.52 16.23 -6.98
C LEU A 6 -2.52 17.24 -7.53
N ILE A 7 -1.22 17.05 -7.22
CA ILE A 7 -0.17 18.01 -7.55
C ILE A 7 0.58 17.61 -8.82
N GLN A 8 0.87 16.33 -8.98
CA GLN A 8 1.75 15.80 -10.01
C GLN A 8 1.00 14.90 -10.98
N SER A 9 1.38 14.96 -12.24
CA SER A 9 0.98 14.00 -13.26
C SER A 9 1.98 12.87 -13.35
N THR A 10 1.54 11.74 -13.85
CA THR A 10 2.33 10.53 -14.04
C THR A 10 2.44 10.18 -15.52
N LEU A 11 3.35 9.29 -15.93
CA LEU A 11 3.40 8.86 -17.33
C LEU A 11 2.12 8.13 -17.73
N VAL A 12 1.68 7.22 -16.88
CA VAL A 12 0.46 6.42 -17.03
C VAL A 12 -0.29 6.43 -15.71
N THR A 13 -1.57 6.14 -15.74
CA THR A 13 -2.39 6.00 -14.52
C THR A 13 -3.24 4.74 -14.60
N THR A 14 -3.99 4.45 -13.54
CA THR A 14 -4.93 3.32 -13.50
C THR A 14 -6.36 3.80 -13.66
N ALA A 15 -7.12 3.13 -14.51
CA ALA A 15 -8.57 3.28 -14.60
C ALA A 15 -9.27 2.54 -13.45
N ASP A 16 -10.59 2.70 -13.32
CA ASP A 16 -11.40 2.08 -12.26
C ASP A 16 -11.36 0.54 -12.26
N ASP A 17 -11.10 -0.07 -13.42
CA ASP A 17 -10.94 -1.52 -13.59
C ASP A 17 -9.47 -1.98 -13.38
N LEU A 18 -8.60 -1.08 -12.93
CA LEU A 18 -7.17 -1.28 -12.71
C LEU A 18 -6.35 -1.49 -14.00
N SER A 19 -6.94 -1.27 -15.17
CA SER A 19 -6.16 -1.22 -16.41
C SER A 19 -5.28 0.02 -16.45
N ILE A 20 -4.11 -0.11 -17.08
CA ILE A 20 -3.22 1.03 -17.30
C ILE A 20 -3.74 1.85 -18.47
N VAL A 21 -3.84 3.15 -18.25
CA VAL A 21 -4.19 4.15 -19.27
C VAL A 21 -3.14 5.27 -19.30
N GLY A 22 -3.05 5.98 -20.43
CA GLY A 22 -2.13 7.12 -20.53
C GLY A 22 -2.57 8.29 -19.64
N ASP A 23 -1.59 9.04 -19.13
CA ASP A 23 -1.77 10.33 -18.50
C ASP A 23 -0.91 11.37 -19.27
N LEU A 24 0.36 11.57 -18.90
CA LEU A 24 1.29 12.32 -19.73
C LEU A 24 1.66 11.59 -21.02
N ALA A 25 1.81 10.26 -20.95
CA ALA A 25 2.09 9.45 -22.12
C ALA A 25 0.83 9.25 -22.98
N THR A 26 0.88 9.73 -24.22
CA THR A 26 -0.14 9.49 -25.24
C THR A 26 0.00 8.13 -25.90
N GLU A 27 1.22 7.61 -25.96
CA GLU A 27 1.56 6.29 -26.47
C GLU A 27 2.75 5.71 -25.69
N HIS A 28 2.78 4.40 -25.58
CA HIS A 28 3.96 3.68 -25.08
C HIS A 28 4.17 2.37 -25.82
N PHE A 29 5.43 1.97 -25.90
CA PHE A 29 5.85 0.77 -26.61
C PHE A 29 7.00 0.07 -25.87
N CYS A 30 6.95 -1.25 -25.81
CA CYS A 30 8.04 -2.08 -25.30
C CYS A 30 8.73 -2.82 -26.42
N SER A 31 10.06 -2.79 -26.45
CA SER A 31 10.85 -3.56 -27.40
C SER A 31 10.59 -5.07 -27.30
N SER A 32 10.84 -5.83 -28.36
CA SER A 32 10.54 -7.27 -28.42
C SER A 32 11.31 -8.10 -27.41
N ASP A 33 12.46 -7.61 -26.93
CA ASP A 33 13.26 -8.24 -25.89
C ASP A 33 12.85 -7.81 -24.48
N GLY A 34 11.90 -6.85 -24.35
CA GLY A 34 11.41 -6.33 -23.08
C GLY A 34 12.35 -5.39 -22.35
N LEU A 35 13.43 -4.93 -23.02
CA LEU A 35 14.50 -4.16 -22.36
C LEU A 35 14.41 -2.65 -22.57
N VAL A 36 13.61 -2.18 -23.52
CA VAL A 36 13.43 -0.74 -23.77
C VAL A 36 11.96 -0.41 -23.84
N TRP A 37 11.54 0.50 -22.96
CA TRP A 37 10.23 1.11 -23.01
C TRP A 37 10.33 2.53 -23.56
N THR A 38 9.61 2.82 -24.62
CA THR A 38 9.55 4.15 -25.24
C THR A 38 8.19 4.75 -24.96
N PHE A 39 8.15 5.96 -24.44
CA PHE A 39 6.94 6.73 -24.17
C PHE A 39 6.95 8.00 -25.02
N THR A 40 5.85 8.25 -25.72
CA THR A 40 5.57 9.54 -26.34
C THR A 40 4.67 10.33 -25.42
N ILE A 41 5.14 11.47 -24.93
CA ILE A 41 4.36 12.32 -24.02
C ILE A 41 3.68 13.46 -24.80
N ARG A 42 2.62 14.00 -24.21
CA ARG A 42 1.91 15.17 -24.73
C ARG A 42 2.82 16.41 -24.75
N ASP A 43 2.56 17.35 -25.62
CA ASP A 43 3.33 18.58 -25.81
C ASP A 43 2.64 19.86 -25.26
N ASP A 44 1.45 19.68 -24.66
CA ASP A 44 0.64 20.77 -24.11
C ASP A 44 0.64 20.82 -22.56
N ALA A 45 1.35 19.89 -21.89
CA ALA A 45 1.46 19.90 -20.45
C ALA A 45 2.46 20.96 -19.97
N VAL A 46 2.06 21.70 -18.94
CA VAL A 46 2.91 22.69 -18.27
C VAL A 46 2.90 22.47 -16.76
N PHE A 47 3.99 22.79 -16.11
CA PHE A 47 4.04 22.86 -14.66
C PHE A 47 3.31 24.10 -14.13
N SER A 48 2.95 24.10 -12.84
CA SER A 48 2.20 25.18 -12.19
C SER A 48 2.93 26.53 -12.16
N ASN A 49 4.25 26.53 -12.41
CA ASN A 49 5.06 27.74 -12.58
C ASN A 49 5.10 28.24 -14.04
N GLY A 50 4.45 27.53 -14.97
CA GLY A 50 4.38 27.87 -16.41
C GLY A 50 5.51 27.29 -17.25
N GLU A 51 6.45 26.53 -16.69
CA GLU A 51 7.47 25.82 -17.45
C GLU A 51 6.84 24.65 -18.23
N PRO A 52 7.22 24.41 -19.51
CA PRO A 52 6.75 23.27 -20.26
C PRO A 52 7.26 21.97 -19.63
N LEU A 53 6.39 20.94 -19.55
CA LEU A 53 6.80 19.62 -19.17
C LEU A 53 7.31 18.85 -20.39
N THR A 54 8.53 18.33 -20.29
CA THR A 54 9.22 17.65 -21.40
C THR A 54 9.72 16.25 -21.01
N ALA A 55 10.18 15.50 -21.99
CA ALA A 55 10.81 14.20 -21.76
C ALA A 55 12.10 14.30 -20.90
N SER A 56 12.74 15.49 -20.81
CA SER A 56 13.87 15.72 -19.90
C SER A 56 13.45 15.63 -18.45
N ASP A 57 12.29 16.19 -18.09
CA ASP A 57 11.75 16.13 -16.73
C ASP A 57 11.41 14.68 -16.32
N VAL A 58 10.87 13.90 -17.27
CA VAL A 58 10.62 12.48 -17.06
C VAL A 58 11.92 11.72 -16.84
N ALA A 59 12.93 11.94 -17.69
CA ALA A 59 14.23 11.29 -17.55
C ALA A 59 14.93 11.69 -16.25
N PHE A 60 14.87 12.97 -15.88
CA PHE A 60 15.38 13.50 -14.61
C PHE A 60 14.71 12.79 -13.42
N THR A 61 13.37 12.74 -13.40
CA THR A 61 12.61 12.10 -12.32
C THR A 61 12.98 10.64 -12.14
N VAL A 62 12.97 9.87 -13.23
CA VAL A 62 13.27 8.42 -13.19
C VAL A 62 14.71 8.17 -12.73
N ASN A 63 15.68 8.91 -13.29
CA ASN A 63 17.09 8.74 -12.90
C ASN A 63 17.32 9.16 -11.43
N GLY A 64 16.66 10.21 -10.95
CA GLY A 64 16.74 10.62 -9.55
C GLY A 64 16.21 9.56 -8.59
N VAL A 65 15.14 8.86 -8.97
CA VAL A 65 14.60 7.73 -8.18
C VAL A 65 15.56 6.55 -8.17
N ILE A 66 16.18 6.20 -9.32
CA ILE A 66 17.17 5.11 -9.42
C ILE A 66 18.37 5.38 -8.48
N GLU A 67 18.80 6.63 -8.38
CA GLU A 67 19.95 7.04 -7.56
C GLU A 67 19.58 7.20 -6.07
N SER A 68 18.28 7.26 -5.72
CA SER A 68 17.83 7.50 -4.35
C SER A 68 17.56 6.18 -3.60
N PRO A 69 18.33 5.85 -2.55
CA PRO A 69 18.06 4.66 -1.73
C PRO A 69 16.77 4.76 -0.90
N ALA A 70 16.24 5.96 -0.72
CA ALA A 70 15.03 6.22 0.07
C ALA A 70 13.73 6.19 -0.77
N SER A 71 13.80 5.88 -2.07
CA SER A 71 12.63 5.84 -2.93
C SER A 71 11.76 4.61 -2.65
N GLU A 72 10.46 4.82 -2.50
CA GLU A 72 9.46 3.75 -2.39
C GLU A 72 9.09 3.14 -3.75
N ALA A 73 9.41 3.83 -4.86
CA ALA A 73 9.16 3.32 -6.20
C ALA A 73 10.25 2.31 -6.60
N ASP A 74 9.87 1.05 -6.80
CA ASP A 74 10.81 0.01 -7.25
C ASP A 74 11.13 0.18 -8.74
N LEU A 75 12.21 0.88 -9.02
CA LEU A 75 12.84 1.00 -10.33
C LEU A 75 14.16 0.22 -10.43
N SER A 76 14.40 -0.76 -9.56
CA SER A 76 15.65 -1.54 -9.51
C SER A 76 16.00 -2.27 -10.82
N MET A 77 15.02 -2.47 -11.70
CA MET A 77 15.23 -3.05 -13.03
C MET A 77 15.55 -2.00 -14.10
N VAL A 78 15.35 -0.71 -13.83
CA VAL A 78 15.64 0.38 -14.76
C VAL A 78 17.09 0.81 -14.57
N GLU A 79 17.90 0.76 -15.64
CA GLU A 79 19.29 1.21 -15.61
C GLU A 79 19.42 2.72 -15.80
N ARG A 80 18.57 3.28 -16.68
CA ARG A 80 18.54 4.71 -16.99
C ARG A 80 17.29 5.09 -17.77
N ALA A 81 16.93 6.36 -17.69
CA ALA A 81 16.00 7.01 -18.60
C ALA A 81 16.74 8.03 -19.48
N VAL A 82 16.33 8.16 -20.74
CA VAL A 82 16.95 9.04 -21.73
C VAL A 82 15.87 9.83 -22.48
N ALA A 83 15.91 11.15 -22.43
CA ALA A 83 15.11 11.99 -23.32
C ALA A 83 15.68 11.96 -24.75
N VAL A 84 14.91 11.39 -25.67
CA VAL A 84 15.30 11.27 -27.10
C VAL A 84 14.94 12.56 -27.85
N SER A 85 13.85 13.19 -27.46
CA SER A 85 13.39 14.49 -27.94
C SER A 85 12.60 15.17 -26.82
N ASP A 86 12.03 16.34 -27.06
CA ASP A 86 11.21 17.04 -26.08
C ASP A 86 9.96 16.22 -25.67
N THR A 87 9.50 15.32 -26.52
CA THR A 87 8.28 14.52 -26.31
C THR A 87 8.50 13.01 -26.29
N VAL A 88 9.73 12.52 -26.39
CA VAL A 88 10.01 11.07 -26.40
C VAL A 88 11.06 10.74 -25.36
N VAL A 89 10.73 9.83 -24.47
CA VAL A 89 11.64 9.29 -23.44
C VAL A 89 11.76 7.77 -23.58
N GLU A 90 12.95 7.27 -23.40
CA GLU A 90 13.25 5.82 -23.34
C GLU A 90 13.71 5.43 -21.93
N LEU A 91 13.14 4.36 -21.39
CA LEU A 91 13.60 3.68 -20.19
C LEU A 91 14.31 2.38 -20.57
N HIS A 92 15.58 2.27 -20.22
CA HIS A 92 16.40 1.10 -20.49
C HIS A 92 16.48 0.21 -19.25
N LEU A 93 16.15 -1.07 -19.40
CA LEU A 93 16.07 -2.05 -18.33
C LEU A 93 17.20 -3.05 -18.41
N SER A 94 17.69 -3.52 -17.24
CA SER A 94 18.66 -4.62 -17.11
C SER A 94 18.04 -5.98 -17.40
N LYS A 95 16.72 -6.12 -17.18
CA LYS A 95 15.92 -7.29 -17.50
C LYS A 95 14.45 -6.90 -17.66
N PRO A 96 13.65 -7.72 -18.40
CA PRO A 96 12.23 -7.43 -18.60
C PRO A 96 11.47 -7.30 -17.28
N ASN A 97 10.61 -6.27 -17.20
CA ASN A 97 9.74 -6.02 -16.06
C ASN A 97 8.31 -5.75 -16.54
N ASN A 98 7.40 -6.70 -16.31
CA ASN A 98 6.01 -6.59 -16.73
C ASN A 98 5.15 -5.73 -15.78
N THR A 99 5.68 -5.35 -14.62
CA THR A 99 4.98 -4.51 -13.63
C THR A 99 5.42 -3.06 -13.64
N LEU A 100 6.38 -2.70 -14.52
CA LEU A 100 6.94 -1.34 -14.60
C LEU A 100 5.86 -0.26 -14.73
N LEU A 101 4.84 -0.49 -15.55
CA LEU A 101 3.77 0.49 -15.76
C LEU A 101 2.99 0.80 -14.48
N TYR A 102 2.82 -0.18 -13.59
CA TYR A 102 2.17 0.06 -12.28
C TYR A 102 3.03 0.91 -11.35
N THR A 103 4.35 0.75 -11.41
CA THR A 103 5.27 1.65 -10.68
C THR A 103 5.21 3.07 -11.25
N LEU A 104 5.20 3.20 -12.60
CA LEU A 104 5.11 4.50 -13.26
C LEU A 104 3.75 5.19 -13.06
N ALA A 105 2.68 4.44 -12.78
CA ALA A 105 1.35 4.97 -12.53
C ALA A 105 1.23 5.73 -11.19
N VAL A 106 2.21 5.57 -10.29
CA VAL A 106 2.26 6.27 -9.00
C VAL A 106 3.47 7.19 -8.87
N LEU A 107 4.32 7.25 -9.90
CA LEU A 107 5.51 8.09 -9.93
C LEU A 107 5.17 9.46 -10.53
N GLY A 108 5.01 10.46 -9.68
CA GLY A 108 4.78 11.84 -10.09
C GLY A 108 6.02 12.47 -10.74
N ILE A 109 5.84 13.10 -11.90
CA ILE A 109 6.92 13.77 -12.62
C ILE A 109 7.18 15.15 -12.02
N VAL A 110 8.46 15.45 -11.81
CA VAL A 110 8.94 16.72 -11.21
C VAL A 110 9.74 17.54 -12.22
N PRO A 111 9.73 18.88 -12.12
CA PRO A 111 10.47 19.75 -13.06
C PRO A 111 11.97 19.71 -12.77
N GLU A 112 12.79 19.31 -13.75
CA GLU A 112 14.26 19.30 -13.66
C GLU A 112 14.82 20.68 -13.29
N ALA A 113 14.36 21.73 -13.96
CA ALA A 113 14.88 23.09 -13.81
C ALA A 113 14.57 23.73 -12.46
N SER A 114 13.46 23.35 -11.85
CA SER A 114 12.94 23.93 -10.60
C SER A 114 13.00 22.96 -9.42
N TYR A 115 13.60 21.77 -9.58
CA TYR A 115 13.80 20.81 -8.49
C TYR A 115 14.98 21.24 -7.61
N GLY A 116 14.77 21.25 -6.28
CA GLY A 116 15.80 21.64 -5.33
C GLY A 116 15.47 21.21 -3.90
N ASP A 117 16.33 21.58 -2.95
CA ASP A 117 16.25 21.15 -1.54
C ASP A 117 14.92 21.47 -0.85
N ASP A 118 14.22 22.53 -1.30
CA ASP A 118 12.93 22.96 -0.74
C ASP A 118 11.72 22.39 -1.49
N TYR A 119 11.94 21.55 -2.51
CA TYR A 119 10.86 21.02 -3.35
C TYR A 119 9.78 20.29 -2.53
N GLY A 120 10.17 19.55 -1.50
CA GLY A 120 9.24 18.83 -0.63
C GLY A 120 8.26 19.74 0.12
N HIS A 121 8.61 21.00 0.37
CA HIS A 121 7.76 21.99 1.02
C HIS A 121 6.98 22.85 0.02
N ASN A 122 7.54 23.08 -1.14
CA ASN A 122 6.98 23.93 -2.21
C ASN A 122 6.94 23.16 -3.54
N PRO A 123 6.15 22.07 -3.65
CA PRO A 123 6.12 21.25 -4.85
C PRO A 123 5.53 22.02 -6.03
N ILE A 124 6.22 21.90 -7.17
CA ILE A 124 5.77 22.40 -8.48
C ILE A 124 5.37 21.17 -9.29
N GLY A 125 4.11 21.06 -9.65
CA GLY A 125 3.59 19.93 -10.38
C GLY A 125 2.75 20.33 -11.58
N SER A 126 2.35 19.37 -12.37
CA SER A 126 1.51 19.51 -13.56
C SER A 126 0.09 18.97 -13.38
N GLY A 127 -0.25 18.58 -12.16
CA GLY A 127 -1.55 18.00 -11.82
C GLY A 127 -2.69 19.02 -11.75
N PRO A 128 -3.92 18.54 -11.43
CA PRO A 128 -5.14 19.34 -11.42
C PRO A 128 -5.17 20.43 -10.32
N TYR A 129 -4.34 20.31 -9.29
CA TYR A 129 -4.26 21.28 -8.20
C TYR A 129 -2.82 21.73 -7.94
N VAL A 130 -2.68 22.89 -7.32
CA VAL A 130 -1.42 23.43 -6.80
C VAL A 130 -1.48 23.54 -5.28
N LEU A 131 -0.37 23.26 -4.60
CA LEU A 131 -0.24 23.50 -3.17
C LEU A 131 -0.25 25.01 -2.90
N LYS A 132 -1.18 25.45 -2.07
CA LYS A 132 -1.30 26.86 -1.67
C LYS A 132 -0.72 27.13 -0.30
N GLN A 133 -0.97 26.22 0.64
CA GLN A 133 -0.55 26.36 2.03
C GLN A 133 -0.40 24.98 2.65
N TRP A 134 0.61 24.82 3.48
CA TRP A 134 0.80 23.64 4.30
C TRP A 134 1.09 24.03 5.74
N ASP A 135 0.12 23.80 6.61
CA ASP A 135 0.26 23.94 8.06
C ASP A 135 0.60 22.55 8.62
N GLN A 136 1.89 22.31 8.87
CA GLN A 136 2.39 20.99 9.26
C GLN A 136 1.64 20.42 10.47
N GLY A 137 1.18 19.17 10.35
CA GLY A 137 0.43 18.48 11.39
C GLY A 137 -1.03 18.97 11.57
N GLN A 138 -1.51 19.94 10.78
CA GLN A 138 -2.86 20.47 10.89
C GLN A 138 -3.66 20.32 9.60
N GLN A 139 -3.21 20.93 8.49
CA GLN A 139 -3.94 20.92 7.22
C GLN A 139 -3.03 21.22 6.04
N VAL A 140 -3.53 20.89 4.87
CA VAL A 140 -2.98 21.33 3.59
C VAL A 140 -4.08 21.90 2.71
N ILE A 141 -3.81 22.99 2.00
CA ILE A 141 -4.76 23.70 1.15
C ILE A 141 -4.26 23.64 -0.28
N PHE A 142 -5.10 23.16 -1.16
CA PHE A 142 -4.89 23.12 -2.60
C PHE A 142 -5.84 24.08 -3.32
N GLU A 143 -5.38 24.70 -4.40
CA GLU A 143 -6.21 25.48 -5.33
C GLU A 143 -6.16 24.82 -6.72
N ALA A 144 -7.26 24.90 -7.48
CA ALA A 144 -7.32 24.37 -8.83
C ALA A 144 -6.22 25.00 -9.72
N ASN A 145 -5.55 24.14 -10.48
CA ASN A 145 -4.49 24.56 -11.41
C ASN A 145 -5.12 25.05 -12.73
N PRO A 146 -5.07 26.35 -13.05
CA PRO A 146 -5.64 26.88 -14.29
C PRO A 146 -4.87 26.45 -15.54
N GLY A 147 -3.63 25.96 -15.38
CA GLY A 147 -2.79 25.42 -16.46
C GLY A 147 -2.90 23.93 -16.65
N TYR A 148 -3.82 23.23 -15.94
CA TYR A 148 -3.96 21.79 -16.06
C TYR A 148 -4.46 21.40 -17.45
N TYR A 149 -3.80 20.44 -18.07
CA TYR A 149 -4.08 19.98 -19.45
C TYR A 149 -5.30 19.06 -19.56
N GLY A 150 -5.75 18.50 -18.43
CA GLY A 150 -6.91 17.63 -18.36
C GLY A 150 -8.22 18.38 -18.14
N GLU A 151 -9.25 17.66 -17.72
CA GLU A 151 -10.53 18.26 -17.35
C GLU A 151 -10.37 19.16 -16.11
N ALA A 152 -10.90 20.38 -16.19
CA ALA A 152 -10.78 21.34 -15.10
C ALA A 152 -11.44 20.82 -13.82
N PRO A 153 -10.78 20.91 -12.65
CA PRO A 153 -11.37 20.49 -11.38
C PRO A 153 -12.68 21.21 -11.09
N VAL A 154 -13.68 20.49 -10.61
CA VAL A 154 -14.98 21.07 -10.21
C VAL A 154 -14.83 21.93 -8.96
N MET A 155 -13.98 21.51 -8.01
CA MET A 155 -13.72 22.25 -6.77
C MET A 155 -12.57 23.23 -6.99
N GLU A 156 -12.82 24.52 -6.77
CA GLU A 156 -11.77 25.56 -6.88
C GLU A 156 -10.71 25.41 -5.77
N ARG A 157 -11.11 24.85 -4.62
CA ARG A 157 -10.24 24.66 -3.45
C ARG A 157 -10.54 23.33 -2.76
N VAL A 158 -9.48 22.63 -2.34
CA VAL A 158 -9.53 21.44 -1.51
C VAL A 158 -8.71 21.69 -0.25
N ILE A 159 -9.33 21.50 0.91
CA ILE A 159 -8.67 21.61 2.22
C ILE A 159 -8.65 20.22 2.84
N VAL A 160 -7.46 19.66 3.05
CA VAL A 160 -7.29 18.38 3.73
C VAL A 160 -6.85 18.67 5.17
N VAL A 161 -7.71 18.35 6.12
CA VAL A 161 -7.45 18.50 7.56
C VAL A 161 -6.93 17.17 8.10
N PHE A 162 -5.79 17.21 8.80
CA PHE A 162 -5.21 16.01 9.42
C PHE A 162 -5.87 15.77 10.76
N MET A 163 -6.49 14.61 10.89
CA MET A 163 -7.13 14.18 12.13
C MET A 163 -7.19 12.66 12.17
N ASP A 164 -7.26 12.09 13.38
CA ASP A 164 -7.48 10.67 13.55
C ASP A 164 -8.93 10.27 13.19
N GLU A 165 -9.19 8.97 13.12
CA GLU A 165 -10.45 8.41 12.66
C GLU A 165 -11.65 8.89 13.51
N ASP A 166 -11.54 8.88 14.83
CA ASP A 166 -12.63 9.28 15.73
C ASP A 166 -12.93 10.77 15.59
N ALA A 167 -11.89 11.61 15.46
CA ALA A 167 -12.06 13.04 15.23
C ALA A 167 -12.69 13.32 13.86
N ALA A 168 -12.30 12.58 12.81
CA ALA A 168 -12.90 12.71 11.48
C ALA A 168 -14.39 12.36 11.48
N LEU A 169 -14.78 11.27 12.14
CA LEU A 169 -16.19 10.89 12.29
C LEU A 169 -16.98 11.91 13.14
N ALA A 170 -16.37 12.48 14.17
CA ALA A 170 -16.98 13.55 14.95
C ALA A 170 -17.17 14.84 14.15
N ALA A 171 -16.21 15.17 13.24
CA ALA A 171 -16.31 16.31 12.35
C ALA A 171 -17.44 16.12 11.31
N VAL A 172 -17.61 14.92 10.75
CA VAL A 172 -18.76 14.55 9.89
C VAL A 172 -20.07 14.75 10.66
N GLN A 173 -20.18 14.25 11.88
CA GLN A 173 -21.40 14.36 12.69
C GLN A 173 -21.80 15.83 12.97
N LYS A 174 -20.83 16.74 13.04
CA LYS A 174 -21.06 18.17 13.23
C LYS A 174 -21.29 18.93 11.92
N GLY A 175 -20.97 18.33 10.78
CA GLY A 175 -20.96 19.03 9.49
C GLY A 175 -19.77 19.95 9.29
N ASP A 176 -18.64 19.70 9.97
CA ASP A 176 -17.42 20.51 9.89
C ASP A 176 -16.55 20.14 8.67
N VAL A 177 -16.81 19.00 8.04
CA VAL A 177 -16.12 18.49 6.83
C VAL A 177 -17.14 17.97 5.82
N ASP A 178 -16.81 18.07 4.53
CA ASP A 178 -17.68 17.60 3.44
C ASP A 178 -17.44 16.11 3.13
N ILE A 179 -16.21 15.63 3.35
CA ILE A 179 -15.78 14.25 3.11
C ILE A 179 -14.92 13.81 4.28
N ALA A 180 -15.12 12.60 4.77
CA ALA A 180 -14.19 11.95 5.69
C ALA A 180 -13.85 10.54 5.22
N TYR A 181 -12.59 10.18 5.37
CA TYR A 181 -12.18 8.79 5.23
C TYR A 181 -12.52 8.04 6.52
N THR A 182 -13.07 6.83 6.40
CA THR A 182 -13.34 5.94 7.52
C THR A 182 -12.99 4.50 7.17
N PHE A 183 -12.77 3.70 8.19
CA PHE A 183 -12.49 2.28 8.03
C PHE A 183 -13.77 1.43 8.05
N ALA A 184 -13.67 0.21 7.52
CA ALA A 184 -14.79 -0.72 7.47
C ALA A 184 -15.39 -1.06 8.85
N THR A 185 -14.60 -0.95 9.92
CA THR A 185 -15.04 -1.12 11.33
C THR A 185 -16.15 -0.17 11.74
N HIS A 186 -16.29 0.96 11.04
CA HIS A 186 -17.31 1.99 11.31
C HIS A 186 -18.31 2.16 10.16
N ALA A 187 -18.31 1.26 9.20
CA ALA A 187 -19.17 1.37 8.01
C ALA A 187 -20.68 1.18 8.30
N ASP A 188 -21.04 0.73 9.49
CA ASP A 188 -22.42 0.65 9.99
C ASP A 188 -22.96 1.98 10.54
N ARG A 189 -22.08 2.98 10.73
CA ARG A 189 -22.49 4.31 11.21
C ARG A 189 -23.12 5.13 10.09
N THR A 190 -24.20 5.81 10.41
CA THR A 190 -24.91 6.72 9.49
C THR A 190 -24.91 8.14 10.03
N PHE A 191 -24.75 9.12 9.16
CA PHE A 191 -24.76 10.53 9.53
C PHE A 191 -25.74 11.30 8.63
N ASP A 192 -26.54 12.18 9.23
CA ASP A 192 -27.53 12.97 8.50
C ASP A 192 -26.83 13.85 7.44
N GLY A 193 -27.28 13.74 6.20
CA GLY A 193 -26.76 14.52 5.08
C GLY A 193 -25.49 13.94 4.44
N TYR A 194 -25.00 12.79 4.89
CA TYR A 194 -23.85 12.10 4.32
C TYR A 194 -24.23 10.72 3.81
N GLU A 195 -23.50 10.27 2.81
CA GLU A 195 -23.63 8.93 2.23
C GLU A 195 -22.29 8.20 2.38
N LEU A 196 -22.34 6.90 2.73
CA LEU A 196 -21.18 6.04 2.74
C LEU A 196 -20.88 5.54 1.33
N THR A 197 -19.74 5.90 0.79
CA THR A 197 -19.26 5.39 -0.50
C THR A 197 -18.13 4.38 -0.27
N ALA A 198 -18.35 3.13 -0.70
CA ALA A 198 -17.36 2.07 -0.62
C ALA A 198 -16.62 1.90 -1.95
N PHE A 199 -15.31 2.09 -1.94
CA PHE A 199 -14.45 1.89 -3.12
C PHE A 199 -13.85 0.49 -3.10
N LYS A 200 -13.85 -0.18 -4.26
CA LYS A 200 -13.10 -1.41 -4.46
C LYS A 200 -11.63 -1.05 -4.64
N THR A 201 -10.78 -1.65 -3.82
CA THR A 201 -9.34 -1.46 -3.88
C THR A 201 -8.61 -2.77 -4.12
N VAL A 202 -7.31 -2.69 -4.40
CA VAL A 202 -6.39 -3.83 -4.45
C VAL A 202 -5.67 -4.05 -3.13
N ASP A 203 -6.01 -3.27 -2.10
CA ASP A 203 -5.41 -3.41 -0.78
C ASP A 203 -5.67 -4.82 -0.23
N SER A 204 -4.62 -5.50 0.15
CA SER A 204 -4.66 -6.86 0.70
C SER A 204 -4.11 -6.83 2.12
N ARG A 205 -4.95 -7.21 3.09
CA ARG A 205 -4.56 -7.28 4.49
C ARG A 205 -4.41 -8.72 4.94
N GLY A 206 -3.35 -8.98 5.67
CA GLY A 206 -3.03 -10.31 6.16
C GLY A 206 -2.04 -10.28 7.30
N ILE A 207 -1.63 -11.47 7.75
CA ILE A 207 -0.58 -11.64 8.75
C ILE A 207 0.70 -12.14 8.10
N SER A 208 1.82 -11.51 8.45
CA SER A 208 3.15 -11.98 8.10
C SER A 208 3.69 -12.84 9.23
N LEU A 209 4.17 -14.04 8.91
CA LEU A 209 4.69 -14.99 9.87
C LEU A 209 6.17 -15.24 9.60
N PRO A 210 7.08 -14.98 10.56
CA PRO A 210 8.48 -15.36 10.42
C PRO A 210 8.66 -16.82 10.09
N CYS A 211 9.48 -17.15 9.11
CA CYS A 211 9.72 -18.53 8.66
C CYS A 211 11.08 -19.08 9.08
N ILE A 212 11.83 -18.38 9.91
CA ILE A 212 13.11 -18.78 10.49
C ILE A 212 13.00 -18.85 12.03
N PRO A 213 13.82 -19.67 12.70
CA PRO A 213 13.86 -19.73 14.16
C PRO A 213 14.22 -18.39 14.79
N ALA A 214 13.80 -18.16 16.03
CA ALA A 214 14.22 -17.01 16.83
C ALA A 214 15.72 -16.98 17.08
N GLY A 215 16.24 -15.78 17.39
CA GLY A 215 17.66 -15.56 17.73
C GLY A 215 18.54 -15.11 16.58
N GLY A 216 17.98 -14.95 15.38
CA GLY A 216 18.67 -14.24 14.28
C GLY A 216 18.66 -12.74 14.50
N THR A 217 19.60 -12.05 13.85
CA THR A 217 19.60 -10.60 13.72
C THR A 217 19.79 -10.22 12.26
N ARG A 218 19.08 -9.18 11.82
CA ARG A 218 19.24 -8.59 10.49
C ARG A 218 19.59 -7.11 10.67
N VAL A 219 20.64 -6.67 10.01
CA VAL A 219 21.00 -5.25 9.92
C VAL A 219 20.40 -4.72 8.63
N LEU A 220 19.45 -3.80 8.70
CA LEU A 220 18.78 -3.17 7.56
C LEU A 220 19.36 -1.79 7.26
N GLU A 221 19.79 -1.07 8.30
CA GLU A 221 20.41 0.24 8.23
C GLU A 221 21.72 0.22 9.03
N GLU A 222 22.59 1.18 8.78
CA GLU A 222 23.87 1.28 9.47
C GLU A 222 23.65 1.26 11.00
N ASP A 223 24.21 0.23 11.66
CA ASP A 223 24.23 0.03 13.11
C ASP A 223 22.91 -0.35 13.82
N ILE A 224 21.80 -0.57 13.13
CA ILE A 224 20.56 -1.03 13.75
C ILE A 224 20.38 -2.53 13.50
N ALA A 225 20.43 -3.32 14.59
CA ALA A 225 20.21 -4.76 14.55
C ALA A 225 18.77 -5.10 14.97
N TYR A 226 18.01 -5.65 14.05
CA TYR A 226 16.65 -6.15 14.30
C TYR A 226 16.69 -7.62 14.68
N HIS A 227 15.98 -7.99 15.74
CA HIS A 227 15.77 -9.39 16.10
C HIS A 227 14.80 -10.03 15.13
N THR A 228 15.14 -11.21 14.62
CA THR A 228 14.34 -11.90 13.61
C THR A 228 14.00 -13.31 14.05
N GLY A 229 12.91 -13.83 13.45
CA GLY A 229 12.51 -15.21 13.63
C GLY A 229 11.54 -15.44 14.78
N ASN A 230 10.92 -16.62 14.77
CA ASN A 230 9.98 -17.08 15.81
C ASN A 230 10.00 -18.61 15.86
N ASP A 231 10.20 -19.20 17.04
CA ASP A 231 10.34 -20.65 17.19
C ASP A 231 9.03 -21.45 16.98
N VAL A 232 7.89 -20.77 16.96
CA VAL A 232 6.58 -21.37 16.66
C VAL A 232 6.30 -21.29 15.17
N THR A 233 6.35 -20.09 14.62
CA THR A 233 5.96 -19.83 13.22
C THR A 233 7.04 -20.23 12.21
N CYS A 234 8.29 -20.49 12.62
CA CYS A 234 9.31 -21.06 11.75
C CYS A 234 8.93 -22.47 11.25
N ASP A 235 8.07 -23.19 12.00
CA ASP A 235 7.56 -24.47 11.56
C ASP A 235 6.51 -24.30 10.45
N VAL A 236 6.76 -24.96 9.32
CA VAL A 236 5.86 -24.91 8.17
C VAL A 236 4.48 -25.52 8.49
N ALA A 237 4.42 -26.53 9.36
CA ALA A 237 3.15 -27.15 9.77
C ALA A 237 2.28 -26.15 10.54
N VAL A 238 2.89 -25.34 11.42
CA VAL A 238 2.17 -24.26 12.13
C VAL A 238 1.63 -23.23 11.16
N ARG A 239 2.44 -22.73 10.22
CA ARG A 239 1.96 -21.75 9.24
C ARG A 239 0.84 -22.30 8.35
N ARG A 240 0.95 -23.56 7.93
CA ARG A 240 -0.13 -24.24 7.17
C ARG A 240 -1.39 -24.43 7.99
N ALA A 241 -1.26 -24.80 9.26
CA ALA A 241 -2.40 -24.96 10.16
C ALA A 241 -3.10 -23.61 10.41
N ILE A 242 -2.35 -22.53 10.60
CA ILE A 242 -2.89 -21.17 10.70
C ILE A 242 -3.67 -20.81 9.45
N ASN A 243 -3.10 -21.04 8.26
CA ASN A 243 -3.76 -20.75 6.98
C ASN A 243 -5.07 -21.53 6.77
N LEU A 244 -5.12 -22.81 7.21
CA LEU A 244 -6.30 -23.65 7.18
C LEU A 244 -7.36 -23.25 8.21
N ALA A 245 -6.96 -22.75 9.38
CA ALA A 245 -7.88 -22.48 10.48
C ALA A 245 -8.56 -21.11 10.37
N ILE A 246 -7.95 -20.13 9.70
CA ILE A 246 -8.53 -18.81 9.59
C ILE A 246 -9.75 -18.81 8.66
N ASN A 247 -10.92 -18.60 9.27
CA ASN A 247 -12.17 -18.36 8.56
C ASN A 247 -12.23 -16.91 8.10
N ARG A 248 -11.85 -16.69 6.84
CA ARG A 248 -11.76 -15.36 6.24
C ARG A 248 -13.11 -14.69 6.08
N GLU A 249 -14.17 -15.43 5.81
CA GLU A 249 -15.52 -14.91 5.68
C GLU A 249 -16.02 -14.40 7.03
N GLN A 250 -15.85 -15.19 8.10
CA GLN A 250 -16.19 -14.76 9.45
C GLN A 250 -15.39 -13.50 9.88
N LEU A 251 -14.11 -13.44 9.50
CA LEU A 251 -13.28 -12.26 9.76
C LEU A 251 -13.82 -11.03 9.06
N ILE A 252 -14.22 -11.15 7.78
CA ILE A 252 -14.83 -10.06 7.01
C ILE A 252 -16.13 -9.59 7.66
N ASP A 253 -17.00 -10.52 8.05
CA ASP A 253 -18.28 -10.19 8.68
C ASP A 253 -18.07 -9.52 10.05
N ASN A 254 -17.19 -10.07 10.90
CA ASN A 254 -17.00 -9.59 12.27
C ASN A 254 -16.18 -8.31 12.37
N VAL A 255 -15.21 -8.10 11.45
CA VAL A 255 -14.26 -6.99 11.52
C VAL A 255 -14.58 -5.92 10.50
N LEU A 256 -14.96 -6.31 9.29
CA LEU A 256 -15.12 -5.39 8.16
C LEU A 256 -16.59 -5.10 7.83
N ASN A 257 -17.54 -5.49 8.67
CA ASN A 257 -18.98 -5.31 8.43
C ASN A 257 -19.42 -5.78 7.03
N GLY A 258 -18.80 -6.85 6.51
CA GLY A 258 -19.05 -7.37 5.17
C GLY A 258 -18.35 -6.61 4.02
N TYR A 259 -17.61 -5.53 4.31
CA TYR A 259 -16.84 -4.76 3.31
C TYR A 259 -15.49 -5.42 3.04
N GLY A 260 -15.46 -6.33 2.09
CA GLY A 260 -14.24 -7.04 1.72
C GLY A 260 -14.53 -8.35 1.01
N ARG A 261 -13.49 -9.06 0.69
CA ARG A 261 -13.56 -10.43 0.16
C ARG A 261 -12.38 -11.25 0.67
N PRO A 262 -12.52 -12.58 0.78
CA PRO A 262 -11.40 -13.43 1.13
C PRO A 262 -10.25 -13.28 0.14
N ALA A 263 -9.04 -13.10 0.66
CA ALA A 263 -7.80 -13.09 -0.11
C ALA A 263 -6.94 -14.29 0.28
N PHE A 264 -6.26 -14.88 -0.71
CA PHE A 264 -5.45 -16.08 -0.54
C PHE A 264 -3.97 -15.83 -0.90
N SER A 265 -3.68 -14.64 -1.42
CA SER A 265 -2.33 -14.13 -1.67
C SER A 265 -2.35 -12.61 -1.65
N VAL A 266 -1.17 -11.98 -1.58
CA VAL A 266 -1.03 -10.52 -1.67
C VAL A 266 -1.44 -9.95 -3.04
N GLY A 267 -1.44 -10.79 -4.09
CA GLY A 267 -1.87 -10.44 -5.44
C GLY A 267 -3.27 -10.94 -5.78
N ASP A 268 -4.09 -11.28 -4.78
CA ASP A 268 -5.42 -11.82 -5.04
C ASP A 268 -6.31 -10.80 -5.75
N GLY A 269 -6.99 -11.27 -6.81
CA GLY A 269 -7.79 -10.40 -7.70
C GLY A 269 -7.01 -9.63 -8.74
N MET A 270 -5.69 -9.71 -8.75
CA MET A 270 -4.86 -9.17 -9.82
C MET A 270 -4.83 -10.13 -11.03
N PRO A 271 -4.50 -9.63 -12.24
CA PRO A 271 -4.46 -10.47 -13.47
C PRO A 271 -3.53 -11.69 -13.39
N TRP A 272 -2.56 -11.65 -12.49
CA TRP A 272 -1.59 -12.74 -12.26
C TRP A 272 -1.92 -13.62 -11.05
N SER A 273 -3.05 -13.42 -10.37
CA SER A 273 -3.46 -14.27 -9.26
C SER A 273 -3.81 -15.69 -9.74
N SER A 274 -3.47 -16.69 -8.92
CA SER A 274 -3.80 -18.09 -9.22
C SER A 274 -4.96 -18.58 -8.36
N PRO A 275 -5.99 -19.18 -8.94
CA PRO A 275 -7.07 -19.82 -8.19
C PRO A 275 -6.58 -21.01 -7.32
N ASP A 276 -5.41 -21.59 -7.66
CA ASP A 276 -4.81 -22.70 -6.90
C ASP A 276 -4.30 -22.27 -5.52
N MET A 277 -4.21 -20.96 -5.26
CA MET A 277 -3.86 -20.43 -3.94
C MET A 277 -5.02 -20.51 -2.94
N ARG A 278 -6.25 -20.80 -3.41
CA ARG A 278 -7.42 -20.85 -2.55
C ARG A 278 -7.31 -21.98 -1.55
N VAL A 279 -7.54 -21.67 -0.27
CA VAL A 279 -7.54 -22.60 0.85
C VAL A 279 -8.89 -22.48 1.57
N GLU A 280 -9.65 -23.56 1.58
CA GLU A 280 -10.90 -23.64 2.36
C GLU A 280 -10.58 -23.75 3.85
N CYS A 281 -11.40 -23.10 4.68
CA CYS A 281 -11.25 -23.20 6.14
C CYS A 281 -11.58 -24.60 6.60
N ASP A 282 -10.63 -25.26 7.26
CA ASP A 282 -10.79 -26.59 7.86
C ASP A 282 -9.98 -26.70 9.16
N ILE A 283 -10.65 -26.41 10.27
CA ILE A 283 -10.02 -26.40 11.59
C ILE A 283 -9.64 -27.82 12.07
N ASP A 284 -10.37 -28.82 11.64
CA ASP A 284 -10.09 -30.22 12.04
C ASP A 284 -8.86 -30.73 11.29
N ALA A 285 -8.74 -30.44 10.00
CA ALA A 285 -7.52 -30.70 9.24
C ALA A 285 -6.31 -29.94 9.81
N ALA A 286 -6.50 -28.69 10.24
CA ALA A 286 -5.45 -27.91 10.89
C ALA A 286 -4.96 -28.54 12.20
N LYS A 287 -5.88 -29.07 13.03
CA LYS A 287 -5.55 -29.78 14.27
C LYS A 287 -4.78 -31.07 13.98
N VAL A 288 -5.22 -31.86 12.99
CA VAL A 288 -4.53 -33.07 12.56
C VAL A 288 -3.11 -32.78 12.11
N LEU A 289 -2.93 -31.74 11.28
CA LEU A 289 -1.62 -31.28 10.80
C LEU A 289 -0.66 -30.94 11.94
N LEU A 290 -1.16 -30.25 12.98
CA LEU A 290 -0.36 -29.91 14.16
C LEU A 290 -0.03 -31.16 14.98
N ASP A 291 -0.99 -32.11 15.12
CA ASP A 291 -0.77 -33.37 15.84
C ASP A 291 0.29 -34.23 15.15
N GLU A 292 0.26 -34.37 13.84
CA GLU A 292 1.24 -35.10 13.04
C GLU A 292 2.64 -34.44 13.11
N ALA A 293 2.70 -33.12 13.16
CA ALA A 293 3.95 -32.38 13.33
C ALA A 293 4.51 -32.40 14.77
N GLY A 294 3.82 -33.07 15.70
CA GLY A 294 4.26 -33.23 17.10
C GLY A 294 3.86 -32.10 18.03
N TRP A 295 3.06 -31.14 17.58
CA TRP A 295 2.50 -30.10 18.43
C TRP A 295 1.30 -30.64 19.20
N LYS A 296 1.50 -31.05 20.44
CA LYS A 296 0.47 -31.70 21.28
C LYS A 296 -0.13 -30.73 22.28
N PRO A 297 -1.46 -30.82 22.56
CA PRO A 297 -2.10 -30.02 23.58
C PRO A 297 -1.46 -30.22 24.96
N GLY A 298 -1.15 -29.11 25.63
CA GLY A 298 -0.73 -29.09 27.01
C GLY A 298 -1.92 -29.20 27.98
N THR A 299 -1.65 -29.23 29.29
CA THR A 299 -2.70 -29.29 30.32
C THR A 299 -3.57 -28.05 30.40
N ASP A 300 -3.06 -26.96 29.86
CA ASP A 300 -3.71 -25.63 29.73
C ASP A 300 -4.39 -25.43 28.37
N GLY A 301 -4.43 -26.47 27.53
CA GLY A 301 -5.00 -26.43 26.19
C GLY A 301 -4.07 -25.88 25.11
N ILE A 302 -2.98 -25.22 25.49
CA ILE A 302 -2.03 -24.67 24.52
C ILE A 302 -1.05 -25.77 24.09
N ARG A 303 -0.82 -25.85 22.78
CA ARG A 303 0.07 -26.87 22.20
C ARG A 303 1.53 -26.62 22.55
N LYS A 304 2.29 -27.71 22.63
CA LYS A 304 3.74 -27.69 22.87
C LYS A 304 4.43 -28.73 22.01
N ARG A 305 5.67 -28.41 21.60
CA ARG A 305 6.59 -29.36 20.95
C ARG A 305 8.02 -29.08 21.41
N ASP A 306 8.74 -30.11 21.84
CA ASP A 306 10.16 -30.03 22.27
C ASP A 306 10.41 -28.96 23.34
N GLY A 307 9.45 -28.72 24.23
CA GLY A 307 9.55 -27.64 25.25
C GLY A 307 9.07 -26.26 24.79
N VAL A 308 8.90 -26.05 23.50
CA VAL A 308 8.40 -24.78 22.93
C VAL A 308 6.88 -24.76 23.07
N ARG A 309 6.34 -23.69 23.66
CA ARG A 309 4.91 -23.40 23.75
C ARG A 309 4.44 -22.72 22.47
N ALA A 310 3.31 -23.12 21.91
CA ALA A 310 2.69 -22.49 20.75
C ALA A 310 2.09 -21.13 21.14
N ALA A 311 2.95 -20.15 21.40
CA ALA A 311 2.57 -18.80 21.82
C ALA A 311 3.47 -17.76 21.16
N PHE A 312 2.88 -16.66 20.69
CA PHE A 312 3.61 -15.54 20.10
C PHE A 312 2.81 -14.23 20.15
N ASP A 313 3.52 -13.11 20.04
CA ASP A 313 2.91 -11.80 19.93
C ASP A 313 2.59 -11.50 18.46
N LEU A 314 1.40 -10.89 18.22
CA LEU A 314 0.97 -10.42 16.90
C LEU A 314 0.87 -8.90 16.95
N TRP A 315 1.80 -8.24 16.30
CA TRP A 315 1.89 -6.79 16.28
C TRP A 315 0.96 -6.18 15.22
N TYR A 316 0.37 -5.04 15.54
CA TYR A 316 -0.45 -4.23 14.64
C TYR A 316 -0.19 -2.74 14.88
N SER A 317 -0.38 -1.91 13.83
CA SER A 317 -0.30 -0.45 13.96
C SER A 317 -1.44 0.06 14.84
N SER A 318 -1.11 0.77 15.93
CA SER A 318 -2.06 1.22 16.95
C SER A 318 -3.02 2.31 16.47
N ASP A 319 -2.73 2.95 15.34
CA ASP A 319 -3.56 3.96 14.68
C ASP A 319 -4.54 3.40 13.63
N ASP A 320 -4.62 2.07 13.48
CA ASP A 320 -5.48 1.39 12.51
C ASP A 320 -6.46 0.43 13.23
N SER A 321 -7.71 0.86 13.38
CA SER A 321 -8.75 0.10 14.06
C SER A 321 -9.07 -1.24 13.39
N VAL A 322 -8.93 -1.33 12.05
CA VAL A 322 -9.10 -2.57 11.28
C VAL A 322 -7.99 -3.56 11.61
N ARG A 323 -6.73 -3.12 11.66
CA ARG A 323 -5.61 -3.99 12.02
C ARG A 323 -5.72 -4.50 13.45
N GLN A 324 -6.12 -3.62 14.37
CA GLN A 324 -6.40 -4.00 15.76
C GLN A 324 -7.48 -5.08 15.84
N ALA A 325 -8.65 -4.84 15.26
CA ALA A 325 -9.76 -5.79 15.29
C ALA A 325 -9.40 -7.11 14.59
N THR A 326 -8.68 -7.06 13.45
CA THR A 326 -8.18 -8.24 12.75
C THR A 326 -7.23 -9.06 13.63
N ALA A 327 -6.30 -8.42 14.33
CA ALA A 327 -5.35 -9.14 15.20
C ALA A 327 -6.07 -9.86 16.36
N HIS A 328 -7.08 -9.22 16.93
CA HIS A 328 -7.91 -9.85 17.98
C HIS A 328 -8.75 -11.00 17.45
N GLU A 329 -9.38 -10.85 16.27
CA GLU A 329 -10.16 -11.93 15.67
C GLU A 329 -9.28 -13.13 15.29
N VAL A 330 -8.10 -12.88 14.72
CA VAL A 330 -7.09 -13.93 14.45
C VAL A 330 -6.69 -14.65 15.74
N ALA A 331 -6.43 -13.91 16.82
CA ALA A 331 -6.10 -14.51 18.11
C ALA A 331 -7.22 -15.42 18.64
N ASN A 332 -8.49 -15.00 18.52
CA ASN A 332 -9.65 -15.79 18.91
C ASN A 332 -9.76 -17.09 18.10
N GLN A 333 -9.63 -17.01 16.77
CA GLN A 333 -9.72 -18.18 15.90
C GLN A 333 -8.56 -19.16 16.14
N LEU A 334 -7.34 -18.67 16.36
CA LEU A 334 -6.18 -19.53 16.61
C LEU A 334 -6.18 -20.15 18.03
N ALA A 335 -6.90 -19.57 18.97
CA ALA A 335 -7.11 -20.20 20.29
C ALA A 335 -7.80 -21.57 20.18
N GLU A 336 -8.68 -21.76 19.18
CA GLU A 336 -9.33 -23.05 18.92
C GLU A 336 -8.37 -24.16 18.45
N LEU A 337 -7.21 -23.76 17.91
CA LEU A 337 -6.10 -24.68 17.59
C LEU A 337 -5.21 -25.00 18.80
N GLY A 338 -5.39 -24.30 19.90
CA GLY A 338 -4.46 -24.34 21.03
C GLY A 338 -3.17 -23.53 20.76
N ILE A 339 -3.26 -22.47 19.97
CA ILE A 339 -2.20 -21.49 19.76
C ILE A 339 -2.57 -20.20 20.49
N GLU A 340 -1.70 -19.75 21.40
CA GLU A 340 -1.88 -18.51 22.14
C GLU A 340 -1.28 -17.34 21.35
N VAL A 341 -2.11 -16.44 20.87
CA VAL A 341 -1.67 -15.21 20.18
C VAL A 341 -2.00 -14.02 21.06
N LYS A 342 -1.03 -13.14 21.25
CA LYS A 342 -1.18 -11.91 22.04
C LYS A 342 -1.11 -10.70 21.12
N PRO A 343 -2.26 -10.06 20.79
CA PRO A 343 -2.25 -8.83 20.01
C PRO A 343 -1.51 -7.69 20.75
N GLN A 344 -0.61 -7.01 20.06
CA GLN A 344 0.21 -5.90 20.57
C GLN A 344 0.08 -4.72 19.61
N GLY A 345 -0.35 -3.57 20.13
CA GLY A 345 -0.35 -2.32 19.37
C GLY A 345 0.97 -1.59 19.49
N GLY A 346 1.48 -1.05 18.40
CA GLY A 346 2.69 -0.23 18.37
C GLY A 346 2.70 0.76 17.19
N SER A 347 3.65 1.66 17.22
CA SER A 347 3.99 2.48 16.05
C SER A 347 4.65 1.62 14.98
N TRP A 348 4.72 2.11 13.75
CA TRP A 348 5.44 1.41 12.69
C TRP A 348 6.92 1.24 13.01
N ASP A 349 7.55 2.22 13.66
CA ASP A 349 8.96 2.13 14.10
C ASP A 349 9.20 1.01 15.12
N GLU A 350 8.18 0.70 15.95
CA GLU A 350 8.26 -0.42 16.90
C GLU A 350 7.98 -1.78 16.25
N ILE A 351 7.20 -1.79 15.17
CA ILE A 351 6.83 -3.02 14.45
C ILE A 351 7.96 -3.49 13.52
N TYR A 352 8.64 -2.57 12.85
CA TYR A 352 9.78 -2.85 11.97
C TYR A 352 11.08 -3.00 12.77
#